data_876ca890173dd4dda9eab1cfd32dd178
#
_entry.id   876ca890173dd4dda9eab1cfd32dd178
#
_cell.length_a   1.000
_cell.length_b   1.000
_cell.length_c   1.000
_cell.angle_alpha   90.00
_cell.angle_beta   90.00
_cell.angle_gamma   90.00
#
_symmetry.space_group_name_H-M   'P 1'
#
loop_
_entity.id
_entity.type
_entity.pdbx_description
1 polymer ?
#
loop_
_entity_poly.entity_id
_entity_poly.type
_entity_poly.pdbx_seq_one_letter_code
_entity_poly.pdbx_strand_id
1 'polypeptide(L)'
;MKLFSLFNSKNVANSDLNPVDINNEQDVDKESLTPVEDVKDDEKKNLITITWGTGMPIDVIFNFIHKNFEEEGFQDALVNSDSTYRDTKEKIIRNDLEMLFSRITLRYKSDIRMVELKMNNAREAFAFGAVNKLDSLKRTYEEHLAEIETMKELLGANDPKMTTMIESYRRGFMKGVTAATLNFIENQ
;
A
#
# COMPACT_ATOMS: atom_id res chain seq x y z
N MET A 1 29.60 43.86 -3.04
CA MET A 1 28.38 44.67 -3.23
C MET A 1 27.19 43.81 -2.90
N LYS A 2 26.63 44.17 -1.78
CA LYS A 2 25.19 44.48 -1.49
C LYS A 2 24.27 43.27 -1.72
N LEU A 3 23.61 42.78 -0.79
CA LEU A 3 22.83 43.21 0.40
C LEU A 3 21.45 42.54 0.34
N PHE A 4 21.15 41.88 1.46
CA PHE A 4 19.95 42.10 2.31
C PHE A 4 18.61 41.69 1.74
N SER A 5 18.01 40.80 2.46
CA SER A 5 17.09 40.96 3.60
C SER A 5 15.66 40.96 3.10
N LEU A 6 14.72 40.25 3.68
CA LEU A 6 14.03 40.65 4.90
C LEU A 6 13.13 39.54 5.42
N PHE A 7 13.28 39.25 6.65
CA PHE A 7 12.27 38.77 7.58
C PHE A 7 11.04 39.68 7.53
N ASN A 8 9.86 39.14 7.58
CA ASN A 8 8.80 39.77 8.32
C ASN A 8 7.88 38.74 8.99
N SER A 9 8.05 38.67 10.27
CA SER A 9 7.19 38.12 11.29
C SER A 9 5.99 39.06 11.50
N LYS A 10 4.78 38.54 11.54
CA LYS A 10 3.71 39.18 12.31
C LYS A 10 2.85 38.14 12.99
N ASN A 11 3.11 37.97 14.27
CA ASN A 11 2.14 37.58 15.29
C ASN A 11 1.02 38.60 15.36
N VAL A 12 -0.22 38.17 15.47
CA VAL A 12 -1.20 38.77 16.38
C VAL A 12 -2.04 37.64 16.96
N ALA A 13 -2.05 37.66 18.27
CA ALA A 13 -2.86 36.84 19.14
C ALA A 13 -4.19 37.50 19.45
N ASN A 14 -5.04 36.69 20.08
CA ASN A 14 -6.12 36.94 21.05
C ASN A 14 -7.53 36.79 20.52
N SER A 15 -8.14 35.77 21.07
CA SER A 15 -9.07 35.73 22.25
C SER A 15 -10.43 36.34 21.95
N ASP A 16 -11.49 35.56 22.07
CA ASP A 16 -12.30 35.59 23.28
C ASP A 16 -13.38 34.51 23.26
N LEU A 17 -13.63 34.05 24.45
CA LEU A 17 -14.54 33.00 24.88
C LEU A 17 -15.96 33.53 25.07
N ASN A 18 -16.94 32.61 24.81
CA ASN A 18 -18.21 32.43 25.58
C ASN A 18 -19.43 33.29 25.22
N PRO A 19 -20.59 32.84 25.74
CA PRO A 19 -21.14 31.51 26.03
C PRO A 19 -22.59 31.29 25.48
N VAL A 20 -22.99 30.03 25.54
CA VAL A 20 -24.33 29.44 25.84
C VAL A 20 -25.53 30.37 25.91
N ASP A 21 -26.58 30.04 25.17
CA ASP A 21 -27.94 30.04 25.77
C ASP A 21 -28.87 29.01 25.10
N ILE A 22 -29.62 28.39 25.97
CA ILE A 22 -30.57 27.30 25.88
C ILE A 22 -31.98 27.85 25.73
N ASN A 23 -32.85 27.04 25.13
CA ASN A 23 -34.35 27.10 25.15
C ASN A 23 -34.99 27.81 23.96
N ASN A 24 -36.04 27.36 23.40
CA ASN A 24 -37.18 26.53 23.79
C ASN A 24 -38.03 26.19 22.57
N GLU A 25 -38.54 24.97 22.56
CA GLU A 25 -39.90 24.46 22.34
C GLU A 25 -40.84 25.05 21.25
N GLN A 26 -41.44 24.10 20.53
CA GLN A 26 -42.84 23.96 20.08
C GLN A 26 -43.25 24.81 18.85
N ASP A 27 -43.91 24.32 17.85
CA ASP A 27 -45.05 23.40 17.68
C ASP A 27 -45.31 23.07 16.19
N VAL A 28 -45.62 21.80 15.95
CA VAL A 28 -46.75 21.19 15.21
C VAL A 28 -47.24 21.71 13.85
N ASP A 29 -47.34 20.72 12.93
CA ASP A 29 -48.29 20.50 11.83
C ASP A 29 -48.14 21.19 10.48
N LYS A 30 -47.86 20.44 9.44
CA LYS A 30 -48.83 19.87 8.49
C LYS A 30 -48.19 19.24 7.26
N GLU A 31 -48.68 18.05 6.96
CA GLU A 31 -48.60 17.29 5.72
C GLU A 31 -48.48 18.11 4.44
N SER A 32 -47.54 17.71 3.58
CA SER A 32 -47.81 17.61 2.14
C SER A 32 -46.95 16.47 1.54
N LEU A 33 -47.65 15.48 1.07
CA LEU A 33 -47.18 14.40 0.23
C LEU A 33 -46.64 14.92 -1.07
N THR A 34 -45.40 14.64 -1.42
CA THR A 34 -44.88 14.58 -2.78
C THR A 34 -43.86 13.46 -2.96
N PRO A 35 -43.65 12.95 -4.17
CA PRO A 35 -43.38 11.53 -4.39
C PRO A 35 -41.96 11.11 -4.11
N VAL A 36 -41.84 9.84 -3.76
CA VAL A 36 -40.61 9.12 -3.54
C VAL A 36 -39.78 9.13 -4.83
N GLU A 37 -38.71 9.90 -4.88
CA GLU A 37 -37.59 9.66 -5.80
C GLU A 37 -36.73 8.55 -5.22
N ASP A 38 -36.49 7.54 -6.05
CA ASP A 38 -35.59 6.42 -5.78
C ASP A 38 -34.22 6.93 -5.35
N VAL A 39 -33.99 6.97 -4.07
CA VAL A 39 -32.65 7.07 -3.50
C VAL A 39 -32.01 5.68 -3.65
N LYS A 40 -31.17 5.54 -4.67
CA LYS A 40 -30.21 4.46 -4.73
C LYS A 40 -29.34 4.56 -3.48
N ASP A 41 -29.64 3.74 -2.52
CA ASP A 41 -28.80 3.47 -1.35
C ASP A 41 -27.47 2.88 -1.87
N ASP A 42 -26.50 3.76 -2.12
CA ASP A 42 -25.10 3.37 -2.13
C ASP A 42 -24.76 2.97 -0.69
N GLU A 43 -25.04 1.72 -0.35
CA GLU A 43 -24.44 1.05 0.78
C GLU A 43 -22.92 1.11 0.62
N LYS A 44 -22.32 2.21 1.03
CA LYS A 44 -20.90 2.25 1.38
C LYS A 44 -20.74 1.30 2.55
N LYS A 45 -20.55 0.02 2.24
CA LYS A 45 -20.04 -0.94 3.19
C LYS A 45 -18.83 -0.29 3.84
N ASN A 46 -18.95 0.08 5.11
CA ASN A 46 -17.82 0.44 5.94
C ASN A 46 -16.92 -0.80 6.09
N LEU A 47 -16.16 -1.10 5.05
CA LEU A 47 -15.10 -2.08 5.11
C LEU A 47 -14.05 -1.47 6.05
N ILE A 48 -14.00 -1.98 7.27
CA ILE A 48 -12.88 -1.74 8.16
C ILE A 48 -11.68 -2.46 7.53
N THR A 49 -10.94 -1.75 6.70
CA THR A 49 -9.67 -2.25 6.18
C THR A 49 -8.65 -2.13 7.30
N ILE A 50 -8.37 -3.25 7.97
CA ILE A 50 -7.25 -3.31 8.91
C ILE A 50 -5.99 -3.30 8.06
N THR A 51 -5.30 -2.16 8.02
CA THR A 51 -4.03 -2.03 7.32
C THR A 51 -2.93 -2.56 8.26
N TRP A 52 -2.50 -3.78 8.03
CA TRP A 52 -1.36 -4.40 8.72
C TRP A 52 -0.06 -3.88 8.11
N GLY A 53 0.19 -2.58 8.18
CA GLY A 53 1.38 -1.98 7.66
C GLY A 53 2.27 -1.47 8.80
N THR A 54 3.57 -1.63 8.65
CA THR A 54 4.57 -1.06 9.56
C THR A 54 4.89 0.40 9.20
N GLY A 55 4.42 0.89 8.05
CA GLY A 55 4.83 2.15 7.45
C GLY A 55 6.27 2.12 6.91
N MET A 56 6.84 0.93 6.81
CA MET A 56 8.21 0.68 6.38
C MET A 56 8.28 0.19 4.92
N PRO A 57 9.43 0.33 4.25
CA PRO A 57 9.57 -0.11 2.85
C PRO A 57 9.21 -1.57 2.58
N ILE A 58 9.36 -2.45 3.57
CA ILE A 58 9.01 -3.89 3.45
C ILE A 58 7.52 -4.11 3.14
N ASP A 59 6.64 -3.21 3.56
CA ASP A 59 5.20 -3.29 3.31
C ASP A 59 4.87 -3.32 1.81
N VAL A 60 5.72 -2.72 0.97
CA VAL A 60 5.54 -2.74 -0.49
C VAL A 60 5.67 -4.17 -1.04
N ILE A 61 6.56 -4.98 -0.45
CA ILE A 61 6.73 -6.40 -0.81
C ILE A 61 5.46 -7.17 -0.43
N PHE A 62 4.99 -7.03 0.82
CA PHE A 62 3.77 -7.70 1.28
C PHE A 62 2.55 -7.32 0.44
N ASN A 63 2.40 -6.05 0.11
CA ASN A 63 1.31 -5.57 -0.74
C ASN A 63 1.38 -6.17 -2.15
N PHE A 64 2.58 -6.33 -2.72
CA PHE A 64 2.75 -6.93 -4.03
C PHE A 64 2.41 -8.42 -4.02
N ILE A 65 2.85 -9.19 -3.01
CA ILE A 65 2.54 -10.62 -2.88
C ILE A 65 1.03 -10.86 -2.79
N HIS A 66 0.30 -9.97 -2.11
CA HIS A 66 -1.15 -10.07 -1.95
C HIS A 66 -1.95 -9.40 -3.09
N LYS A 67 -1.28 -8.82 -4.08
CA LYS A 67 -1.96 -8.23 -5.22
C LYS A 67 -2.67 -9.32 -6.04
N ASN A 68 -3.93 -9.04 -6.37
CA ASN A 68 -4.73 -9.93 -7.20
C ASN A 68 -4.55 -9.56 -8.68
N PHE A 69 -4.06 -10.49 -9.47
CA PHE A 69 -3.87 -10.37 -10.93
C PHE A 69 -4.90 -11.19 -11.72
N GLU A 70 -6.00 -11.64 -11.10
CA GLU A 70 -6.97 -12.50 -11.74
C GLU A 70 -7.64 -11.83 -12.94
N GLU A 71 -8.03 -10.57 -12.81
CA GLU A 71 -8.62 -9.80 -13.90
C GLU A 71 -7.63 -9.61 -15.06
N GLU A 72 -6.38 -9.28 -14.76
CA GLU A 72 -5.33 -9.15 -15.77
C GLU A 72 -5.12 -10.46 -16.53
N GLY A 73 -5.07 -11.58 -15.81
CA GLY A 73 -4.98 -12.91 -16.43
C GLY A 73 -6.17 -13.23 -17.32
N PHE A 74 -7.38 -12.89 -16.89
CA PHE A 74 -8.60 -13.09 -17.68
C PHE A 74 -8.56 -12.31 -19.00
N GLN A 75 -8.24 -11.03 -18.95
CA GLN A 75 -8.15 -10.18 -20.14
C GLN A 75 -7.04 -10.62 -21.10
N ASP A 76 -5.87 -10.98 -20.56
CA ASP A 76 -4.75 -11.49 -21.34
C ASP A 76 -5.15 -12.76 -22.12
N ALA A 77 -5.91 -13.67 -21.52
CA ALA A 77 -6.36 -14.90 -22.18
C ALA A 77 -7.37 -14.66 -23.29
N LEU A 78 -8.19 -13.61 -23.21
CA LEU A 78 -9.09 -13.21 -24.29
C LEU A 78 -8.32 -12.68 -25.51
N VAL A 79 -7.16 -12.06 -25.28
CA VAL A 79 -6.28 -11.55 -26.33
C VAL A 79 -5.43 -12.68 -26.93
N ASN A 80 -4.86 -13.52 -26.08
CA ASN A 80 -4.02 -14.64 -26.50
C ASN A 80 -4.11 -15.79 -25.47
N SER A 81 -4.75 -16.87 -25.86
CA SER A 81 -4.96 -18.07 -25.04
C SER A 81 -3.77 -19.05 -25.02
N ASP A 82 -2.62 -18.70 -25.62
CA ASP A 82 -1.43 -19.54 -25.65
C ASP A 82 -0.79 -19.69 -24.26
N SER A 83 -0.47 -20.92 -23.89
CA SER A 83 0.20 -21.23 -22.63
C SER A 83 1.60 -20.59 -22.52
N THR A 84 2.31 -20.44 -23.64
CA THR A 84 3.62 -19.78 -23.67
C THR A 84 3.52 -18.31 -23.33
N TYR A 85 2.43 -17.66 -23.77
CA TYR A 85 2.13 -16.28 -23.40
C TYR A 85 1.86 -16.16 -21.90
N ARG A 86 1.01 -17.02 -21.33
CA ARG A 86 0.78 -17.12 -19.90
C ARG A 86 2.08 -17.27 -19.12
N ASP A 87 2.91 -18.26 -19.49
CA ASP A 87 4.16 -18.56 -18.78
C ASP A 87 5.15 -17.37 -18.82
N THR A 88 5.12 -16.61 -19.91
CA THR A 88 5.91 -15.38 -20.03
C THR A 88 5.44 -14.31 -19.06
N LYS A 89 4.13 -14.12 -18.94
CA LYS A 89 3.53 -13.16 -18.00
C LYS A 89 3.78 -13.57 -16.55
N GLU A 90 3.66 -14.84 -16.20
CA GLU A 90 4.00 -15.36 -14.88
C GLU A 90 5.47 -15.06 -14.50
N LYS A 91 6.39 -15.21 -15.45
CA LYS A 91 7.81 -14.82 -15.26
C LYS A 91 7.98 -13.32 -15.05
N ILE A 92 7.23 -12.48 -15.76
CA ILE A 92 7.26 -11.03 -15.58
C ILE A 92 6.83 -10.68 -14.15
N ILE A 93 5.70 -11.21 -13.68
CA ILE A 93 5.21 -10.97 -12.31
C ILE A 93 6.27 -11.39 -11.27
N ARG A 94 6.91 -12.54 -11.46
CA ARG A 94 8.00 -13.00 -10.59
C ARG A 94 9.18 -12.04 -10.61
N ASN A 95 9.63 -11.62 -11.78
CA ASN A 95 10.76 -10.69 -11.93
C ASN A 95 10.47 -9.34 -11.27
N ASP A 96 9.23 -8.85 -11.34
CA ASP A 96 8.82 -7.62 -10.68
C ASP A 96 8.96 -7.72 -9.15
N LEU A 97 8.60 -8.87 -8.55
CA LEU A 97 8.83 -9.13 -7.14
C LEU A 97 10.32 -9.17 -6.80
N GLU A 98 11.13 -9.84 -7.60
CA GLU A 98 12.59 -9.89 -7.43
C GLU A 98 13.23 -8.49 -7.52
N MET A 99 12.73 -7.65 -8.42
CA MET A 99 13.14 -6.25 -8.51
C MET A 99 12.75 -5.45 -7.27
N LEU A 100 11.56 -5.69 -6.70
CA LEU A 100 11.15 -5.07 -5.43
C LEU A 100 12.08 -5.48 -4.28
N PHE A 101 12.40 -6.76 -4.15
CA PHE A 101 13.37 -7.22 -3.16
C PHE A 101 14.70 -6.47 -3.28
N SER A 102 15.23 -6.36 -4.49
CA SER A 102 16.50 -5.69 -4.76
C SER A 102 16.46 -4.21 -4.38
N ARG A 103 15.42 -3.50 -4.79
CA ARG A 103 15.23 -2.06 -4.51
C ARG A 103 15.09 -1.79 -3.02
N ILE A 104 14.29 -2.58 -2.32
CA ILE A 104 14.03 -2.39 -0.89
C ILE A 104 15.26 -2.78 -0.07
N THR A 105 15.98 -3.83 -0.46
CA THR A 105 17.28 -4.18 0.13
C THR A 105 18.27 -3.03 0.03
N LEU A 106 18.40 -2.40 -1.14
CA LEU A 106 19.28 -1.24 -1.33
C LEU A 106 18.85 -0.05 -0.47
N ARG A 107 17.54 0.17 -0.34
CA ARG A 107 17.00 1.23 0.51
C ARG A 107 17.37 1.01 1.96
N TYR A 108 17.12 -0.17 2.53
CA TYR A 108 17.49 -0.47 3.91
C TYR A 108 18.99 -0.37 4.17
N LYS A 109 19.83 -0.86 3.25
CA LYS A 109 21.28 -0.69 3.36
C LYS A 109 21.72 0.77 3.38
N SER A 110 21.04 1.64 2.63
CA SER A 110 21.27 3.08 2.66
C SER A 110 20.81 3.70 3.98
N ASP A 111 19.62 3.32 4.46
CA ASP A 111 19.05 3.84 5.70
C ASP A 111 19.89 3.41 6.92
N ILE A 112 20.41 2.18 6.95
CA ILE A 112 21.35 1.72 7.99
C ILE A 112 22.60 2.60 8.03
N ARG A 113 23.23 2.89 6.88
CA ARG A 113 24.40 3.77 6.85
C ARG A 113 24.09 5.17 7.39
N MET A 114 22.90 5.70 7.08
CA MET A 114 22.45 7.00 7.60
C MET A 114 22.21 6.96 9.11
N VAL A 115 21.66 5.89 9.64
CA VAL A 115 21.47 5.67 11.07
C VAL A 115 22.83 5.58 11.77
N GLU A 116 23.79 4.84 11.23
CA GLU A 116 25.13 4.71 11.79
C GLU A 116 25.87 6.06 11.86
N LEU A 117 25.76 6.88 10.81
CA LEU A 117 26.30 8.24 10.82
C LEU A 117 25.66 9.09 11.94
N LYS A 118 24.33 9.05 12.06
CA LYS A 118 23.61 9.75 13.13
C LYS A 118 23.99 9.24 14.53
N MET A 119 24.21 7.94 14.69
CA MET A 119 24.66 7.35 15.95
C MET A 119 26.05 7.85 16.35
N ASN A 120 26.97 7.96 15.41
CA ASN A 120 28.32 8.49 15.67
C ASN A 120 28.25 9.95 16.11
N ASN A 121 27.50 10.79 15.39
CA ASN A 121 27.30 12.20 15.78
C ASN A 121 26.63 12.32 17.17
N ALA A 122 25.65 11.45 17.48
CA ALA A 122 25.00 11.44 18.79
C ALA A 122 25.95 11.00 19.92
N ARG A 123 26.89 10.07 19.66
CA ARG A 123 27.94 9.68 20.63
C ARG A 123 28.92 10.82 20.90
N GLU A 124 29.37 11.53 19.87
CA GLU A 124 30.24 12.70 19.99
C GLU A 124 29.58 13.84 20.79
N ALA A 125 28.25 13.98 20.66
CA ALA A 125 27.42 14.92 21.40
C ALA A 125 26.99 14.40 22.78
N PHE A 126 27.46 13.24 23.25
CA PHE A 126 27.07 12.58 24.50
C PHE A 126 25.54 12.38 24.65
N ALA A 127 24.82 12.32 23.56
CA ALA A 127 23.37 12.15 23.53
C ALA A 127 22.97 10.66 23.59
N PHE A 128 23.24 9.97 24.67
CA PHE A 128 23.05 8.52 24.84
C PHE A 128 21.61 8.05 24.60
N GLY A 129 20.61 8.85 24.96
CA GLY A 129 19.21 8.55 24.69
C GLY A 129 18.90 8.50 23.19
N ALA A 130 19.54 9.34 22.37
CA ALA A 130 19.43 9.32 20.92
C ALA A 130 20.14 8.09 20.33
N VAL A 131 21.32 7.73 20.87
CA VAL A 131 22.06 6.53 20.45
C VAL A 131 21.19 5.28 20.62
N ASN A 132 20.54 5.11 21.77
CA ASN A 132 19.69 3.93 22.03
C ASN A 132 18.49 3.85 21.07
N LYS A 133 17.85 4.98 20.76
CA LYS A 133 16.75 5.02 19.79
C LYS A 133 17.21 4.66 18.38
N LEU A 134 18.36 5.16 17.96
CA LEU A 134 18.95 4.88 16.65
C LEU A 134 19.41 3.43 16.55
N ASP A 135 19.96 2.85 17.63
CA ASP A 135 20.33 1.44 17.69
C ASP A 135 19.09 0.53 17.52
N SER A 136 17.99 0.85 18.20
CA SER A 136 16.73 0.13 18.01
C SER A 136 16.23 0.19 16.56
N LEU A 137 16.29 1.38 15.94
CA LEU A 137 15.90 1.55 14.54
C LEU A 137 16.80 0.77 13.58
N LYS A 138 18.10 0.74 13.83
CA LYS A 138 19.07 -0.06 13.06
C LYS A 138 18.71 -1.54 13.12
N ARG A 139 18.43 -2.08 14.31
CA ARG A 139 18.02 -3.49 14.47
C ARG A 139 16.76 -3.81 13.69
N THR A 140 15.75 -2.94 13.73
CA THR A 140 14.53 -3.13 12.92
C THR A 140 14.86 -3.23 11.42
N TYR A 141 15.76 -2.40 10.90
CA TYR A 141 16.17 -2.48 9.50
C TYR A 141 16.95 -3.76 9.17
N GLU A 142 17.79 -4.24 10.09
CA GLU A 142 18.51 -5.51 9.96
C GLU A 142 17.56 -6.71 9.98
N GLU A 143 16.55 -6.69 10.85
CA GLU A 143 15.49 -7.70 10.91
C GLU A 143 14.69 -7.75 9.60
N HIS A 144 14.32 -6.58 9.04
CA HIS A 144 13.64 -6.54 7.75
C HIS A 144 14.51 -7.05 6.60
N LEU A 145 15.83 -6.79 6.63
CA LEU A 145 16.74 -7.37 5.63
C LEU A 145 16.81 -8.89 5.72
N ALA A 146 16.84 -9.46 6.93
CA ALA A 146 16.82 -10.91 7.14
C ALA A 146 15.50 -11.52 6.64
N GLU A 147 14.36 -10.85 6.90
CA GLU A 147 13.06 -11.29 6.41
C GLU A 147 12.99 -11.27 4.87
N ILE A 148 13.52 -10.23 4.23
CA ILE A 148 13.59 -10.15 2.75
C ILE A 148 14.44 -11.31 2.19
N GLU A 149 15.53 -11.69 2.85
CA GLU A 149 16.34 -12.81 2.40
C GLU A 149 15.58 -14.14 2.51
N THR A 150 14.87 -14.34 3.62
CA THR A 150 13.97 -15.50 3.79
C THR A 150 12.88 -15.53 2.69
N MET A 151 12.26 -14.38 2.37
CA MET A 151 11.27 -14.30 1.29
C MET A 151 11.85 -14.67 -0.08
N LYS A 152 13.09 -14.27 -0.36
CA LYS A 152 13.76 -14.64 -1.62
C LYS A 152 14.01 -16.17 -1.70
N GLU A 153 14.45 -16.78 -0.61
CA GLU A 153 14.63 -18.22 -0.53
C GLU A 153 13.30 -18.96 -0.77
N LEU A 154 12.22 -18.51 -0.12
CA LEU A 154 10.88 -19.06 -0.30
C LEU A 154 10.38 -18.88 -1.74
N LEU A 155 10.62 -17.72 -2.35
CA LEU A 155 10.28 -17.51 -3.76
C LEU A 155 11.08 -18.44 -4.67
N GLY A 156 12.38 -18.62 -4.41
CA GLY A 156 13.23 -19.57 -5.13
C GLY A 156 12.74 -21.01 -5.02
N ALA A 157 12.20 -21.39 -3.86
CA ALA A 157 11.60 -22.71 -3.61
C ALA A 157 10.16 -22.84 -4.16
N ASN A 158 9.59 -21.80 -4.78
CA ASN A 158 8.18 -21.73 -5.21
C ASN A 158 7.19 -21.98 -4.07
N ASP A 159 7.49 -21.47 -2.86
CA ASP A 159 6.57 -21.58 -1.74
C ASP A 159 5.24 -20.88 -2.06
N PRO A 160 4.08 -21.50 -1.75
CA PRO A 160 2.75 -20.93 -2.02
C PRO A 160 2.54 -19.53 -1.42
N LYS A 161 3.18 -19.20 -0.29
CA LYS A 161 3.10 -17.88 0.33
C LYS A 161 3.68 -16.77 -0.55
N MET A 162 4.69 -17.12 -1.37
CA MET A 162 5.38 -16.16 -2.24
C MET A 162 4.84 -16.18 -3.68
N THR A 163 3.97 -17.11 -4.03
CA THR A 163 3.44 -17.28 -5.40
C THR A 163 1.96 -16.93 -5.54
N THR A 164 1.33 -16.42 -4.48
CA THR A 164 -0.12 -16.10 -4.46
C THR A 164 -0.55 -15.20 -5.62
N MET A 165 0.24 -14.15 -5.95
CA MET A 165 -0.03 -13.25 -7.07
C MET A 165 0.05 -13.97 -8.42
N ILE A 166 1.01 -14.90 -8.60
CA ILE A 166 1.15 -15.70 -9.83
C ILE A 166 -0.04 -16.66 -9.97
N GLU A 167 -0.44 -17.31 -8.88
CA GLU A 167 -1.59 -18.21 -8.88
C GLU A 167 -2.92 -17.46 -9.15
N SER A 168 -3.04 -16.22 -8.68
CA SER A 168 -4.20 -15.39 -9.01
C SER A 168 -4.25 -15.07 -10.52
N TYR A 169 -3.13 -14.72 -11.13
CA TYR A 169 -3.01 -14.51 -12.57
C TYR A 169 -3.37 -15.78 -13.35
N ARG A 170 -2.77 -16.92 -12.99
CA ARG A 170 -3.02 -18.22 -13.63
C ARG A 170 -4.51 -18.59 -13.60
N ARG A 171 -5.16 -18.41 -12.45
CA ARG A 171 -6.59 -18.66 -12.27
C ARG A 171 -7.43 -17.79 -13.19
N GLY A 172 -7.12 -16.50 -13.30
CA GLY A 172 -7.76 -15.58 -14.22
C GLY A 172 -7.57 -16.00 -15.67
N PHE A 173 -6.34 -16.33 -16.05
CA PHE A 173 -6.02 -16.80 -17.40
C PHE A 173 -6.84 -18.04 -17.80
N MET A 174 -6.94 -19.04 -16.92
CA MET A 174 -7.75 -20.23 -17.15
C MET A 174 -9.23 -19.91 -17.35
N LYS A 175 -9.78 -18.98 -16.58
CA LYS A 175 -11.17 -18.51 -16.76
C LYS A 175 -11.36 -17.83 -18.12
N GLY A 176 -10.42 -16.99 -18.54
CA GLY A 176 -10.45 -16.30 -19.82
C GLY A 176 -10.37 -17.26 -21.01
N VAL A 177 -9.51 -18.28 -20.95
CA VAL A 177 -9.43 -19.34 -21.95
C VAL A 177 -10.77 -20.06 -22.09
N THR A 178 -11.41 -20.40 -20.97
CA THR A 178 -12.71 -21.04 -20.96
C THR A 178 -13.78 -20.16 -21.63
N ALA A 179 -13.82 -18.88 -21.28
CA ALA A 179 -14.75 -17.92 -21.86
C ALA A 179 -14.56 -17.75 -23.39
N ALA A 180 -13.30 -17.63 -23.83
CA ALA A 180 -12.97 -17.55 -25.25
C ALA A 180 -13.41 -18.77 -26.03
N THR A 181 -13.25 -19.97 -25.45
CA THR A 181 -13.68 -21.25 -26.08
C THR A 181 -15.19 -21.33 -26.20
N LEU A 182 -15.94 -20.93 -25.17
CA LEU A 182 -17.41 -20.93 -25.20
C LEU A 182 -17.95 -19.98 -26.30
N ASN A 183 -17.41 -18.74 -26.32
CA ASN A 183 -17.79 -17.77 -27.36
C ASN A 183 -17.53 -18.27 -28.79
N PHE A 184 -16.46 -19.04 -28.98
CA PHE A 184 -16.16 -19.64 -30.30
C PHE A 184 -17.19 -20.72 -30.69
N ILE A 185 -17.64 -21.52 -29.71
CA ILE A 185 -18.64 -22.58 -29.96
C ILE A 185 -20.03 -21.99 -30.25
N GLU A 186 -20.42 -20.94 -29.53
CA GLU A 186 -21.74 -20.30 -29.69
C GLU A 186 -21.89 -19.52 -31.00
N ASN A 187 -20.78 -19.09 -31.61
CA ASN A 187 -20.79 -18.32 -32.88
C ASN A 187 -20.56 -19.18 -34.13
N GLN A 188 -20.60 -20.53 -34.02
CA GLN A 188 -20.60 -21.47 -35.12
C GLN A 188 -22.02 -22.01 -35.43
#